data_95bc2ef07d8c0bc855b41e988d383ee1
#
_entry.id   95bc2ef07d8c0bc855b41e988d383ee1
#
_cell.length_a   1.000
_cell.length_b   1.000
_cell.length_c   1.000
_cell.angle_alpha   90.00
_cell.angle_beta   90.00
_cell.angle_gamma   90.00
#
_symmetry.space_group_name_H-M   'P 1'
#
loop_
_entity.id
_entity.type
_entity.pdbx_description
1 polymer ?
#
loop_
_entity_poly.entity_id
_entity_poly.type
_entity_poly.pdbx_seq_one_letter_code
_entity_poly.pdbx_strand_id
1 'polypeptide(L)'
;MTLKHPLQGEGGLMDFENLHQVLRTLYTEMMPLVGNMTGIAKGVAGLGALFYVASRVWQSLARAEEIDVYPLLRPFAIGLCIMFFPTIVLGTINSVLSPVVKGTNQMMAAQTLDMNKLREQRDQLEREAMLRNPETAFLVSNEEFDKKIDEMQGLNPKHLVTITSMYLERGMYNLKKSMQDAFKSFLEILFQAAALIIDTIRTFFLIVLSILGPIAFGIAVFDGFQSTLTGWLSRYVSVYLWLPVSDLFSTMLAKIQTLMIGKEIAALENPAYIPDGSSVVYIIFMLIGIVGYFVIPTVAGWIIQAGGMGNYGKNINQTVQKSGAVAGAGAGAVGGNVLGKLRK
;
A
#
# COMPACT_ATOMS: atom_id res chain seq x y z
N MET A 1 12.69 -37.72 20.82
CA MET A 1 13.25 -36.51 21.51
C MET A 1 13.58 -35.52 20.42
N THR A 2 12.58 -34.73 20.03
CA THR A 2 12.58 -33.82 18.89
C THR A 2 13.23 -32.48 19.29
N LEU A 3 14.42 -32.23 18.79
CA LEU A 3 15.10 -30.96 18.94
C LEU A 3 14.33 -29.89 18.12
N LYS A 4 13.59 -29.05 18.82
CA LYS A 4 13.08 -27.78 18.31
C LYS A 4 14.27 -26.89 17.96
N HIS A 5 14.36 -26.50 16.71
CA HIS A 5 15.29 -25.48 16.23
C HIS A 5 14.89 -24.13 16.86
N PRO A 6 15.75 -23.47 17.64
CA PRO A 6 15.45 -22.19 18.26
C PRO A 6 16.07 -21.06 17.43
N LEU A 7 15.60 -20.80 16.22
CA LEU A 7 15.93 -19.58 15.45
C LEU A 7 14.75 -19.17 14.54
N GLN A 8 13.54 -19.19 15.05
CA GLN A 8 12.52 -18.26 14.61
C GLN A 8 12.50 -17.14 15.64
N GLY A 9 13.24 -16.09 15.32
CA GLY A 9 13.21 -14.86 16.09
C GLY A 9 11.83 -14.20 15.95
N GLU A 10 10.96 -14.44 16.91
CA GLU A 10 9.69 -13.71 17.11
C GLU A 10 9.94 -12.28 17.60
N GLY A 11 11.00 -11.63 17.19
CA GLY A 11 11.40 -10.34 17.74
C GLY A 11 11.99 -9.37 16.72
N GLY A 12 11.39 -9.17 15.53
CA GLY A 12 12.02 -8.23 14.60
C GLY A 12 11.24 -7.78 13.37
N LEU A 13 10.21 -8.46 12.96
CA LEU A 13 9.24 -7.89 12.03
C LEU A 13 8.27 -7.08 12.88
N MET A 14 8.42 -5.75 12.86
CA MET A 14 7.35 -4.86 13.33
C MET A 14 6.06 -5.43 12.75
N ASP A 15 5.13 -5.76 13.61
CA ASP A 15 3.85 -6.32 13.21
C ASP A 15 3.05 -5.21 12.52
N PHE A 16 3.32 -5.03 11.21
CA PHE A 16 2.66 -4.02 10.38
C PHE A 16 1.14 -4.22 10.37
N GLU A 17 0.67 -5.43 10.60
CA GLU A 17 -0.76 -5.72 10.71
C GLU A 17 -1.36 -5.09 11.98
N ASN A 18 -0.64 -5.12 13.10
CA ASN A 18 -1.03 -4.39 14.31
C ASN A 18 -1.08 -2.89 14.07
N LEU A 19 -0.16 -2.32 13.28
CA LEU A 19 -0.19 -0.89 12.96
C LEU A 19 -1.41 -0.51 12.11
N HIS A 20 -1.78 -1.32 11.13
CA HIS A 20 -3.03 -1.11 10.38
C HIS A 20 -4.26 -1.20 11.28
N GLN A 21 -4.26 -2.09 12.27
CA GLN A 21 -5.34 -2.19 13.25
C GLN A 21 -5.40 -0.95 14.15
N VAL A 22 -4.26 -0.44 14.61
CA VAL A 22 -4.17 0.81 15.38
C VAL A 22 -4.77 1.98 14.59
N LEU A 23 -4.50 2.09 13.28
CA LEU A 23 -5.09 3.15 12.43
C LEU A 23 -6.61 3.05 12.34
N ARG A 24 -7.16 1.83 12.26
CA ARG A 24 -8.63 1.61 12.27
C ARG A 24 -9.23 2.00 13.62
N THR A 25 -8.58 1.64 14.71
CA THR A 25 -8.99 2.03 16.07
C THR A 25 -8.95 3.54 16.24
N LEU A 26 -7.87 4.19 15.79
CA LEU A 26 -7.72 5.66 15.81
C LEU A 26 -8.88 6.34 15.07
N TYR A 27 -9.23 5.87 13.88
CA TYR A 27 -10.36 6.42 13.15
C TYR A 27 -11.65 6.32 13.96
N THR A 28 -11.92 5.18 14.58
CA THR A 28 -13.13 4.95 15.38
C THR A 28 -13.16 5.83 16.63
N GLU A 29 -12.03 5.97 17.33
CA GLU A 29 -11.92 6.78 18.54
C GLU A 29 -12.02 8.29 18.27
N MET A 30 -11.63 8.73 17.07
CA MET A 30 -11.73 10.14 16.66
C MET A 30 -13.14 10.53 16.17
N MET A 31 -14.01 9.58 15.83
CA MET A 31 -15.36 9.86 15.32
C MET A 31 -16.26 10.62 16.30
N PRO A 32 -16.21 10.46 17.64
CA PRO A 32 -17.01 11.27 18.55
C PRO A 32 -16.75 12.78 18.45
N LEU A 33 -15.55 13.20 18.00
CA LEU A 33 -15.21 14.60 17.78
C LEU A 33 -16.05 15.27 16.69
N VAL A 34 -16.60 14.49 15.76
CA VAL A 34 -17.55 14.97 14.74
C VAL A 34 -18.77 15.61 15.40
N GLY A 35 -19.25 15.05 16.52
CA GLY A 35 -20.36 15.59 17.30
C GLY A 35 -20.10 17.01 17.81
N ASN A 36 -18.89 17.31 18.25
CA ASN A 36 -18.51 18.63 18.74
C ASN A 36 -18.54 19.67 17.58
N MET A 37 -18.04 19.30 16.40
CA MET A 37 -18.07 20.14 15.21
C MET A 37 -19.46 20.34 14.64
N THR A 38 -20.36 19.36 14.84
CA THR A 38 -21.78 19.49 14.47
C THR A 38 -22.46 20.65 15.20
N GLY A 39 -22.13 20.88 16.48
CA GLY A 39 -22.65 22.04 17.24
C GLY A 39 -22.28 23.38 16.61
N ILE A 40 -21.01 23.54 16.25
CA ILE A 40 -20.49 24.75 15.56
C ILE A 40 -21.13 24.90 14.18
N ALA A 41 -21.20 23.80 13.42
CA ALA A 41 -21.77 23.80 12.08
C ALA A 41 -23.24 24.21 12.05
N LYS A 42 -24.04 23.81 13.06
CA LYS A 42 -25.44 24.25 13.21
C LYS A 42 -25.55 25.76 13.34
N GLY A 43 -24.65 26.40 14.11
CA GLY A 43 -24.61 27.86 14.23
C GLY A 43 -24.29 28.54 12.89
N VAL A 44 -23.26 28.07 12.20
CA VAL A 44 -22.87 28.57 10.87
C VAL A 44 -24.01 28.38 9.85
N ALA A 45 -24.59 27.17 9.80
CA ALA A 45 -25.69 26.86 8.90
C ALA A 45 -26.95 27.67 9.20
N GLY A 46 -27.27 27.92 10.49
CA GLY A 46 -28.40 28.75 10.90
C GLY A 46 -28.29 30.19 10.42
N LEU A 47 -27.10 30.81 10.59
CA LEU A 47 -26.83 32.13 10.05
C LEU A 47 -26.91 32.14 8.50
N GLY A 48 -26.31 31.13 7.86
CA GLY A 48 -26.36 30.96 6.41
C GLY A 48 -27.81 30.83 5.89
N ALA A 49 -28.65 30.06 6.58
CA ALA A 49 -30.05 29.86 6.24
C ALA A 49 -30.83 31.18 6.34
N LEU A 50 -30.58 31.95 7.40
CA LEU A 50 -31.22 33.23 7.59
C LEU A 50 -30.88 34.18 6.45
N PHE A 51 -29.61 34.35 6.11
CA PHE A 51 -29.20 35.19 4.98
C PHE A 51 -29.71 34.65 3.64
N TYR A 52 -29.68 33.34 3.42
CA TYR A 52 -30.18 32.73 2.19
C TYR A 52 -31.66 33.00 1.99
N VAL A 53 -32.48 32.73 3.02
CA VAL A 53 -33.93 32.92 2.96
C VAL A 53 -34.24 34.41 2.79
N ALA A 54 -33.60 35.30 3.58
CA ALA A 54 -33.82 36.73 3.50
C ALA A 54 -33.49 37.29 2.09
N SER A 55 -32.34 36.89 1.52
CA SER A 55 -31.94 37.31 0.18
C SER A 55 -32.89 36.84 -0.92
N ARG A 56 -33.39 35.61 -0.83
CA ARG A 56 -34.33 35.04 -1.79
C ARG A 56 -35.70 35.71 -1.74
N VAL A 57 -36.23 35.88 -0.54
CA VAL A 57 -37.48 36.60 -0.36
C VAL A 57 -37.40 38.03 -0.84
N TRP A 58 -36.29 38.72 -0.52
CA TRP A 58 -36.06 40.08 -0.99
C TRP A 58 -35.98 40.17 -2.52
N GLN A 59 -35.30 39.25 -3.17
CA GLN A 59 -35.18 39.19 -4.63
C GLN A 59 -36.56 38.99 -5.30
N SER A 60 -37.40 38.06 -4.77
CA SER A 60 -38.77 37.85 -5.28
C SER A 60 -39.63 39.09 -5.12
N LEU A 61 -39.56 39.76 -3.95
CA LEU A 61 -40.33 41.01 -3.70
C LEU A 61 -39.85 42.13 -4.64
N ALA A 62 -38.53 42.26 -4.83
CA ALA A 62 -37.97 43.32 -5.72
C ALA A 62 -38.36 43.14 -7.19
N ARG A 63 -38.61 41.88 -7.61
CA ARG A 63 -39.03 41.55 -8.97
C ARG A 63 -40.56 41.47 -9.13
N ALA A 64 -41.30 41.65 -8.07
CA ALA A 64 -42.76 41.42 -8.02
C ALA A 64 -43.16 40.04 -8.52
N GLU A 65 -42.30 39.03 -8.25
CA GLU A 65 -42.56 37.62 -8.56
C GLU A 65 -43.11 36.87 -7.37
N GLU A 66 -43.85 35.77 -7.61
CA GLU A 66 -44.31 34.88 -6.56
C GLU A 66 -43.13 34.23 -5.84
N ILE A 67 -43.22 34.04 -4.52
CA ILE A 67 -42.16 33.42 -3.73
C ILE A 67 -42.11 31.94 -4.02
N ASP A 68 -41.09 31.47 -4.72
CA ASP A 68 -40.84 30.05 -4.90
C ASP A 68 -40.28 29.43 -3.60
N VAL A 69 -41.11 28.58 -2.99
CA VAL A 69 -40.81 27.89 -1.71
C VAL A 69 -39.77 26.76 -1.92
N TYR A 70 -39.67 26.21 -3.12
CA TYR A 70 -38.83 25.04 -3.36
C TYR A 70 -37.33 25.30 -3.10
N PRO A 71 -36.70 26.37 -3.57
CA PRO A 71 -35.32 26.71 -3.22
C PRO A 71 -35.13 26.97 -1.72
N LEU A 72 -36.15 27.45 -1.00
CA LEU A 72 -36.08 27.72 0.43
C LEU A 72 -35.96 26.46 1.30
N LEU A 73 -36.30 25.28 0.77
CA LEU A 73 -36.15 24.01 1.47
C LEU A 73 -34.72 23.53 1.55
N ARG A 74 -33.80 24.06 0.70
CA ARG A 74 -32.42 23.64 0.63
C ARG A 74 -31.63 23.81 1.95
N PRO A 75 -31.68 24.96 2.66
CA PRO A 75 -31.03 25.11 3.95
C PRO A 75 -31.53 24.09 4.99
N PHE A 76 -32.80 23.74 4.96
CA PHE A 76 -33.37 22.75 5.86
C PHE A 76 -32.84 21.35 5.59
N ALA A 77 -32.75 20.94 4.31
CA ALA A 77 -32.16 19.66 3.93
C ALA A 77 -30.69 19.54 4.35
N ILE A 78 -29.89 20.61 4.14
CA ILE A 78 -28.49 20.65 4.57
C ILE A 78 -28.42 20.64 6.11
N GLY A 79 -29.28 21.37 6.81
CA GLY A 79 -29.37 21.39 8.27
C GLY A 79 -29.64 20.00 8.85
N LEU A 80 -30.53 19.23 8.21
CA LEU A 80 -30.82 17.85 8.59
C LEU A 80 -29.60 16.94 8.37
N CYS A 81 -28.89 17.10 7.26
CA CYS A 81 -27.62 16.39 7.02
C CYS A 81 -26.56 16.73 8.10
N ILE A 82 -26.47 17.99 8.54
CA ILE A 82 -25.54 18.40 9.61
C ILE A 82 -25.97 17.78 10.95
N MET A 83 -27.27 17.75 11.24
CA MET A 83 -27.81 17.21 12.49
C MET A 83 -27.46 15.73 12.68
N PHE A 84 -27.57 14.98 11.60
CA PHE A 84 -27.33 13.51 11.57
C PHE A 84 -26.07 13.17 10.76
N PHE A 85 -25.06 14.04 10.77
CA PHE A 85 -23.88 13.91 9.91
C PHE A 85 -23.18 12.56 10.05
N PRO A 86 -22.86 12.03 11.25
CA PRO A 86 -22.20 10.75 11.39
C PRO A 86 -23.02 9.58 10.82
N THR A 87 -24.34 9.60 11.02
CA THR A 87 -25.22 8.49 10.65
C THR A 87 -25.71 8.59 9.21
N ILE A 88 -26.21 9.75 8.78
CA ILE A 88 -26.74 9.93 7.43
C ILE A 88 -25.60 10.10 6.42
N VAL A 89 -24.70 11.05 6.63
CA VAL A 89 -23.69 11.36 5.62
C VAL A 89 -22.57 10.31 5.61
N LEU A 90 -21.87 10.16 6.72
CA LEU A 90 -20.75 9.20 6.80
C LEU A 90 -21.24 7.75 6.73
N GLY A 91 -22.36 7.44 7.41
CA GLY A 91 -22.96 6.11 7.40
C GLY A 91 -23.36 5.67 6.00
N THR A 92 -24.01 6.54 5.21
CA THR A 92 -24.40 6.23 3.82
C THR A 92 -23.18 6.03 2.93
N ILE A 93 -22.17 6.93 3.00
CA ILE A 93 -20.96 6.79 2.20
C ILE A 93 -20.25 5.48 2.54
N ASN A 94 -20.08 5.18 3.82
CA ASN A 94 -19.42 3.95 4.27
C ASN A 94 -20.20 2.70 3.85
N SER A 95 -21.54 2.72 3.91
CA SER A 95 -22.38 1.59 3.49
C SER A 95 -22.26 1.30 2.00
N VAL A 96 -22.16 2.35 1.17
CA VAL A 96 -22.03 2.21 -0.29
C VAL A 96 -20.61 1.76 -0.68
N LEU A 97 -19.57 2.26 0.00
CA LEU A 97 -18.18 2.00 -0.38
C LEU A 97 -17.57 0.78 0.33
N SER A 98 -18.09 0.37 1.48
CA SER A 98 -17.57 -0.79 2.23
C SER A 98 -17.57 -2.11 1.42
N PRO A 99 -18.58 -2.46 0.61
CA PRO A 99 -18.52 -3.65 -0.22
C PRO A 99 -17.35 -3.64 -1.22
N VAL A 100 -17.00 -2.47 -1.77
CA VAL A 100 -15.86 -2.32 -2.68
C VAL A 100 -14.57 -2.65 -1.95
N VAL A 101 -14.35 -2.08 -0.75
CA VAL A 101 -13.18 -2.36 0.09
C VAL A 101 -13.10 -3.84 0.45
N LYS A 102 -14.21 -4.45 0.86
CA LYS A 102 -14.23 -5.88 1.20
C LYS A 102 -13.90 -6.76 -0.01
N GLY A 103 -14.47 -6.44 -1.18
CA GLY A 103 -14.23 -7.18 -2.41
C GLY A 103 -12.77 -7.12 -2.85
N THR A 104 -12.17 -5.93 -2.88
CA THR A 104 -10.76 -5.76 -3.27
C THR A 104 -9.80 -6.42 -2.28
N ASN A 105 -10.08 -6.33 -0.98
CA ASN A 105 -9.28 -6.99 0.05
C ASN A 105 -9.31 -8.52 -0.08
N GLN A 106 -10.48 -9.12 -0.36
CA GLN A 106 -10.60 -10.55 -0.62
C GLN A 106 -9.81 -10.97 -1.88
N MET A 107 -9.85 -10.17 -2.95
CA MET A 107 -9.06 -10.44 -4.16
C MET A 107 -7.56 -10.41 -3.86
N MET A 108 -7.10 -9.41 -3.11
CA MET A 108 -5.70 -9.29 -2.70
C MET A 108 -5.27 -10.50 -1.85
N ALA A 109 -6.04 -10.85 -0.83
CA ALA A 109 -5.72 -11.95 0.07
C ALA A 109 -5.63 -13.29 -0.67
N ALA A 110 -6.58 -13.58 -1.56
CA ALA A 110 -6.58 -14.80 -2.36
C ALA A 110 -5.35 -14.88 -3.28
N GLN A 111 -5.02 -13.79 -3.98
CA GLN A 111 -3.89 -13.77 -4.91
C GLN A 111 -2.54 -13.84 -4.18
N THR A 112 -2.42 -13.23 -3.00
CA THR A 112 -1.22 -13.30 -2.16
C THR A 112 -1.01 -14.73 -1.65
N LEU A 113 -2.08 -15.41 -1.24
CA LEU A 113 -2.01 -16.81 -0.80
C LEU A 113 -1.53 -17.74 -1.92
N ASP A 114 -2.04 -17.58 -3.13
CA ASP A 114 -1.63 -18.36 -4.30
C ASP A 114 -0.16 -18.10 -4.66
N MET A 115 0.27 -16.86 -4.62
CA MET A 115 1.66 -16.48 -4.85
C MET A 115 2.61 -17.15 -3.84
N ASN A 116 2.26 -17.14 -2.55
CA ASN A 116 3.10 -17.74 -1.51
C ASN A 116 3.23 -19.26 -1.68
N LYS A 117 2.14 -19.95 -2.02
CA LYS A 117 2.18 -21.40 -2.32
C LYS A 117 3.11 -21.73 -3.48
N LEU A 118 3.03 -20.98 -4.57
CA LEU A 118 3.90 -21.18 -5.73
C LEU A 118 5.37 -20.83 -5.41
N ARG A 119 5.62 -19.84 -4.54
CA ARG A 119 6.97 -19.54 -4.08
C ARG A 119 7.59 -20.70 -3.31
N GLU A 120 6.84 -21.29 -2.38
CA GLU A 120 7.29 -22.48 -1.64
C GLU A 120 7.59 -23.66 -2.59
N GLN A 121 6.70 -23.91 -3.55
CA GLN A 121 6.90 -24.95 -4.56
C GLN A 121 8.15 -24.70 -5.40
N ARG A 122 8.38 -23.46 -5.85
CA ARG A 122 9.56 -23.07 -6.61
C ARG A 122 10.83 -23.31 -5.79
N ASP A 123 10.85 -22.92 -4.51
CA ASP A 123 12.03 -23.05 -3.66
C ASP A 123 12.37 -24.52 -3.40
N GLN A 124 11.38 -25.40 -3.30
CA GLN A 124 11.58 -26.85 -3.21
C GLN A 124 12.18 -27.41 -4.50
N LEU A 125 11.60 -27.08 -5.66
CA LEU A 125 12.08 -27.55 -6.97
C LEU A 125 13.49 -27.01 -7.29
N GLU A 126 13.80 -25.77 -6.91
CA GLU A 126 15.14 -25.19 -7.08
C GLU A 126 16.16 -26.01 -6.27
N ARG A 127 15.85 -26.32 -5.02
CA ARG A 127 16.71 -27.17 -4.19
C ARG A 127 16.89 -28.56 -4.76
N GLU A 128 15.83 -29.19 -5.26
CA GLU A 128 15.88 -30.51 -5.91
C GLU A 128 16.72 -30.46 -7.19
N ALA A 129 16.57 -29.43 -8.01
CA ALA A 129 17.34 -29.25 -9.23
C ALA A 129 18.85 -29.10 -8.93
N MET A 130 19.20 -28.35 -7.88
CA MET A 130 20.58 -28.21 -7.43
C MET A 130 21.17 -29.52 -6.89
N LEU A 131 20.37 -30.31 -6.17
CA LEU A 131 20.79 -31.62 -5.66
C LEU A 131 20.98 -32.65 -6.77
N ARG A 132 20.18 -32.55 -7.85
CA ARG A 132 20.27 -33.44 -9.02
C ARG A 132 21.57 -33.29 -9.80
N ASN A 133 22.13 -32.10 -9.82
CA ASN A 133 23.36 -31.81 -10.53
C ASN A 133 24.59 -32.00 -9.61
N PRO A 134 25.50 -32.94 -9.95
CA PRO A 134 26.69 -33.19 -9.14
C PRO A 134 27.61 -31.98 -8.96
N GLU A 135 27.55 -31.00 -9.87
CA GLU A 135 28.37 -29.78 -9.79
C GLU A 135 27.81 -28.77 -8.78
N THR A 136 26.52 -28.84 -8.44
CA THR A 136 25.88 -27.89 -7.51
C THR A 136 25.40 -28.54 -6.21
N ALA A 137 25.27 -29.88 -6.17
CA ALA A 137 24.76 -30.62 -5.02
C ALA A 137 25.54 -30.33 -3.73
N PHE A 138 26.86 -30.24 -3.83
CA PHE A 138 27.76 -29.97 -2.69
C PHE A 138 27.58 -28.54 -2.13
N LEU A 139 26.99 -27.61 -2.89
CA LEU A 139 26.72 -26.24 -2.43
C LEU A 139 25.52 -26.20 -1.46
N VAL A 140 24.53 -27.08 -1.66
CA VAL A 140 23.23 -27.05 -0.95
C VAL A 140 23.04 -28.20 0.03
N SER A 141 23.84 -29.28 -0.05
CA SER A 141 23.80 -30.46 0.85
C SER A 141 25.12 -30.66 1.58
N ASN A 142 25.03 -30.88 2.90
CA ASN A 142 26.20 -31.27 3.70
C ASN A 142 26.66 -32.69 3.34
N GLU A 143 25.70 -33.60 3.14
CA GLU A 143 25.98 -34.98 2.81
C GLU A 143 26.76 -35.14 1.49
N GLU A 144 26.34 -34.44 0.45
CA GLU A 144 27.02 -34.44 -0.85
C GLU A 144 28.36 -33.73 -0.79
N PHE A 145 28.50 -32.72 0.06
CA PHE A 145 29.79 -32.08 0.30
C PHE A 145 30.77 -33.01 1.00
N ASP A 146 30.37 -33.64 2.09
CA ASP A 146 31.20 -34.54 2.87
C ASP A 146 31.59 -35.77 2.03
N LYS A 147 30.66 -36.34 1.26
CA LYS A 147 30.91 -37.44 0.33
C LYS A 147 31.97 -37.10 -0.72
N LYS A 148 31.89 -35.90 -1.34
CA LYS A 148 32.91 -35.42 -2.29
C LYS A 148 34.28 -35.25 -1.63
N ILE A 149 34.33 -34.83 -0.38
CA ILE A 149 35.59 -34.69 0.36
C ILE A 149 36.16 -36.10 0.65
N ASP A 150 35.32 -37.04 1.09
CA ASP A 150 35.75 -38.41 1.39
C ASP A 150 36.27 -39.16 0.14
N GLU A 151 35.65 -38.92 -1.03
CA GLU A 151 36.14 -39.47 -2.31
C GLU A 151 37.53 -38.91 -2.71
N MET A 152 37.92 -37.75 -2.19
CA MET A 152 39.23 -37.14 -2.45
C MET A 152 40.25 -37.36 -1.34
N GLN A 153 39.94 -38.20 -0.33
CA GLN A 153 40.88 -38.54 0.72
C GLN A 153 42.11 -39.29 0.14
N GLY A 154 43.22 -38.60 0.04
CA GLY A 154 44.50 -39.13 -0.41
C GLY A 154 45.60 -38.02 -0.41
N LEU A 155 46.84 -38.41 -0.21
CA LEU A 155 48.01 -37.50 -0.13
C LEU A 155 48.36 -36.83 -1.49
N ASN A 156 47.40 -36.62 -2.37
CA ASN A 156 47.62 -35.96 -3.66
C ASN A 156 47.49 -34.43 -3.52
N PRO A 157 48.53 -33.62 -3.81
CA PRO A 157 48.44 -32.15 -3.74
C PRO A 157 47.32 -31.55 -4.56
N LYS A 158 46.91 -32.18 -5.65
CA LYS A 158 45.77 -31.75 -6.47
C LYS A 158 44.42 -31.85 -5.72
N HIS A 159 44.24 -32.90 -4.91
CA HIS A 159 43.03 -33.08 -4.11
C HIS A 159 42.93 -31.97 -3.04
N LEU A 160 44.04 -31.58 -2.42
CA LEU A 160 44.04 -30.51 -1.43
C LEU A 160 43.60 -29.16 -2.03
N VAL A 161 44.08 -28.83 -3.24
CA VAL A 161 43.65 -27.64 -3.97
C VAL A 161 42.15 -27.70 -4.31
N THR A 162 41.66 -28.84 -4.79
CA THR A 162 40.21 -29.01 -5.13
C THR A 162 39.34 -28.90 -3.88
N ILE A 163 39.71 -29.51 -2.76
CA ILE A 163 38.97 -29.42 -1.50
C ILE A 163 38.95 -27.94 -1.03
N THR A 164 40.05 -27.24 -1.11
CA THR A 164 40.11 -25.80 -0.75
C THR A 164 39.19 -24.96 -1.65
N SER A 165 39.19 -25.20 -2.96
CA SER A 165 38.29 -24.50 -3.89
C SER A 165 36.83 -24.78 -3.60
N MET A 166 36.46 -26.01 -3.25
CA MET A 166 35.08 -26.39 -2.88
C MET A 166 34.62 -25.67 -1.61
N TYR A 167 35.46 -25.58 -0.58
CA TYR A 167 35.13 -24.77 0.61
C TYR A 167 34.94 -23.31 0.26
N LEU A 168 35.79 -22.74 -0.61
CA LEU A 168 35.66 -21.36 -1.04
C LEU A 168 34.40 -21.12 -1.87
N GLU A 169 34.11 -22.00 -2.83
CA GLU A 169 32.89 -21.91 -3.66
C GLU A 169 31.62 -21.99 -2.81
N ARG A 170 31.58 -22.95 -1.88
CA ARG A 170 30.44 -23.07 -0.95
C ARG A 170 30.33 -21.86 -0.04
N GLY A 171 31.45 -21.36 0.47
CA GLY A 171 31.47 -20.13 1.27
C GLY A 171 30.96 -18.91 0.49
N MET A 172 31.40 -18.74 -0.75
CA MET A 172 30.93 -17.68 -1.64
C MET A 172 29.46 -17.83 -2.01
N TYR A 173 29.00 -19.04 -2.29
CA TYR A 173 27.58 -19.33 -2.55
C TYR A 173 26.71 -18.94 -1.34
N ASN A 174 27.08 -19.41 -0.14
CA ASN A 174 26.34 -19.10 1.08
C ASN A 174 26.34 -17.58 1.38
N LEU A 175 27.46 -16.91 1.18
CA LEU A 175 27.56 -15.46 1.35
C LEU A 175 26.66 -14.72 0.35
N LYS A 176 26.73 -15.10 -0.94
CA LYS A 176 25.87 -14.51 -1.99
C LYS A 176 24.38 -14.71 -1.67
N LYS A 177 24.00 -15.94 -1.27
CA LYS A 177 22.63 -16.27 -0.89
C LYS A 177 22.18 -15.45 0.32
N SER A 178 22.99 -15.41 1.39
CA SER A 178 22.68 -14.63 2.59
C SER A 178 22.52 -13.12 2.29
N MET A 179 23.35 -12.55 1.43
CA MET A 179 23.22 -11.17 1.00
C MET A 179 21.95 -10.93 0.18
N GLN A 180 21.61 -11.85 -0.72
CA GLN A 180 20.38 -11.76 -1.50
C GLN A 180 19.14 -11.85 -0.61
N ASP A 181 19.12 -12.77 0.35
CA ASP A 181 18.00 -12.96 1.26
C ASP A 181 17.85 -11.76 2.20
N ALA A 182 18.94 -11.21 2.71
CA ALA A 182 18.93 -9.97 3.49
C ALA A 182 18.40 -8.78 2.67
N PHE A 183 18.79 -8.67 1.40
CA PHE A 183 18.31 -7.61 0.52
C PHE A 183 16.83 -7.77 0.16
N LYS A 184 16.35 -9.00 -0.07
CA LYS A 184 14.93 -9.31 -0.25
C LYS A 184 14.12 -8.90 0.98
N SER A 185 14.55 -9.31 2.18
CA SER A 185 13.89 -8.96 3.43
C SER A 185 13.84 -7.45 3.66
N PHE A 186 14.91 -6.75 3.34
CA PHE A 186 14.93 -5.28 3.40
C PHE A 186 13.91 -4.65 2.44
N LEU A 187 13.81 -5.13 1.20
CA LEU A 187 12.82 -4.64 0.25
C LEU A 187 11.38 -4.98 0.67
N GLU A 188 11.14 -6.14 1.28
CA GLU A 188 9.84 -6.50 1.85
C GLU A 188 9.41 -5.54 2.95
N ILE A 189 10.32 -5.18 3.85
CA ILE A 189 10.08 -4.16 4.88
C ILE A 189 9.75 -2.82 4.25
N LEU A 190 10.49 -2.39 3.24
CA LEU A 190 10.23 -1.12 2.53
C LEU A 190 8.87 -1.13 1.82
N PHE A 191 8.49 -2.26 1.22
CA PHE A 191 7.20 -2.41 0.56
C PHE A 191 6.05 -2.31 1.57
N GLN A 192 6.14 -3.00 2.70
CA GLN A 192 5.17 -2.93 3.78
C GLN A 192 5.11 -1.51 4.40
N ALA A 193 6.26 -0.86 4.56
CA ALA A 193 6.32 0.52 5.03
C ALA A 193 5.64 1.49 4.05
N ALA A 194 5.82 1.32 2.74
CA ALA A 194 5.15 2.15 1.73
C ALA A 194 3.63 1.99 1.80
N ALA A 195 3.13 0.76 1.95
CA ALA A 195 1.70 0.48 2.15
C ALA A 195 1.16 1.17 3.42
N LEU A 196 1.88 1.03 4.54
CA LEU A 196 1.50 1.64 5.82
C LEU A 196 1.51 3.17 5.76
N ILE A 197 2.46 3.80 5.08
CA ILE A 197 2.51 5.25 4.88
C ILE A 197 1.25 5.73 4.18
N ILE A 198 0.85 5.09 3.10
CA ILE A 198 -0.36 5.45 2.35
C ILE A 198 -1.61 5.26 3.21
N ASP A 199 -1.73 4.17 3.97
CA ASP A 199 -2.88 3.94 4.84
C ASP A 199 -2.93 4.94 6.01
N THR A 200 -1.78 5.32 6.56
CA THR A 200 -1.68 6.37 7.61
C THR A 200 -2.16 7.72 7.08
N ILE A 201 -1.66 8.16 5.92
CA ILE A 201 -2.04 9.43 5.31
C ILE A 201 -3.54 9.42 4.96
N ARG A 202 -4.04 8.31 4.40
CA ARG A 202 -5.45 8.10 4.12
C ARG A 202 -6.32 8.25 5.38
N THR A 203 -5.95 7.55 6.45
CA THR A 203 -6.69 7.57 7.72
C THR A 203 -6.71 8.99 8.30
N PHE A 204 -5.58 9.68 8.30
CA PHE A 204 -5.50 11.08 8.72
C PHE A 204 -6.45 11.98 7.91
N PHE A 205 -6.45 11.89 6.59
CA PHE A 205 -7.34 12.68 5.74
C PHE A 205 -8.81 12.34 5.98
N LEU A 206 -9.16 11.06 6.14
CA LEU A 206 -10.54 10.67 6.44
C LEU A 206 -11.00 11.23 7.80
N ILE A 207 -10.16 11.19 8.82
CA ILE A 207 -10.46 11.78 10.13
C ILE A 207 -10.71 13.29 10.00
N VAL A 208 -9.80 14.01 9.35
CA VAL A 208 -9.94 15.47 9.18
C VAL A 208 -11.19 15.82 8.38
N LEU A 209 -11.44 15.11 7.27
CA LEU A 209 -12.63 15.32 6.45
C LEU A 209 -13.92 14.97 7.20
N SER A 210 -13.91 13.94 8.04
CA SER A 210 -15.07 13.57 8.86
C SER A 210 -15.37 14.62 9.92
N ILE A 211 -14.34 15.10 10.65
CA ILE A 211 -14.49 16.07 11.72
C ILE A 211 -14.92 17.45 11.18
N LEU A 212 -14.32 17.90 10.07
CA LEU A 212 -14.62 19.19 9.45
C LEU A 212 -15.77 19.13 8.45
N GLY A 213 -16.30 17.96 8.16
CA GLY A 213 -17.42 17.77 7.23
C GLY A 213 -18.65 18.59 7.57
N PRO A 214 -19.16 18.56 8.83
CA PRO A 214 -20.30 19.37 9.22
C PRO A 214 -20.12 20.88 8.93
N ILE A 215 -18.91 21.42 9.13
CA ILE A 215 -18.60 22.82 8.84
C ILE A 215 -18.65 23.10 7.32
N ALA A 216 -18.11 22.18 6.50
CA ALA A 216 -18.19 22.30 5.04
C ALA A 216 -19.67 22.33 4.54
N PHE A 217 -20.53 21.52 5.16
CA PHE A 217 -21.97 21.53 4.91
C PHE A 217 -22.59 22.86 5.38
N GLY A 218 -22.22 23.36 6.56
CA GLY A 218 -22.70 24.65 7.06
C GLY A 218 -22.36 25.82 6.12
N ILE A 219 -21.15 25.86 5.60
CA ILE A 219 -20.69 26.88 4.63
C ILE A 219 -21.44 26.74 3.31
N ALA A 220 -21.76 25.51 2.88
CA ALA A 220 -22.49 25.26 1.63
C ALA A 220 -23.94 25.81 1.63
N VAL A 221 -24.48 26.20 2.78
CA VAL A 221 -25.79 26.85 2.89
C VAL A 221 -25.76 28.24 2.26
N PHE A 222 -24.63 28.98 2.37
CA PHE A 222 -24.52 30.32 1.82
C PHE A 222 -24.54 30.30 0.28
N ASP A 223 -25.17 31.33 -0.32
CA ASP A 223 -25.14 31.50 -1.77
C ASP A 223 -23.70 31.69 -2.26
N GLY A 224 -23.36 31.05 -3.39
CA GLY A 224 -22.01 31.05 -3.96
C GLY A 224 -21.06 29.97 -3.40
N PHE A 225 -21.34 29.37 -2.23
CA PHE A 225 -20.51 28.33 -1.62
C PHE A 225 -21.04 26.91 -1.81
N GLN A 226 -21.98 26.72 -2.71
CA GLN A 226 -22.64 25.42 -2.96
C GLN A 226 -21.67 24.33 -3.42
N SER A 227 -20.62 24.71 -4.15
CA SER A 227 -19.57 23.80 -4.60
C SER A 227 -18.72 23.21 -3.46
N THR A 228 -18.77 23.80 -2.25
CA THR A 228 -18.07 23.27 -1.07
C THR A 228 -18.55 21.88 -0.70
N LEU A 229 -19.86 21.62 -0.79
CA LEU A 229 -20.44 20.30 -0.49
C LEU A 229 -20.00 19.25 -1.50
N THR A 230 -20.09 19.52 -2.79
CA THR A 230 -19.65 18.59 -3.83
C THR A 230 -18.14 18.38 -3.79
N GLY A 231 -17.37 19.45 -3.51
CA GLY A 231 -15.93 19.39 -3.35
C GLY A 231 -15.51 18.55 -2.14
N TRP A 232 -16.21 18.69 -1.02
CA TRP A 232 -15.98 17.85 0.18
C TRP A 232 -16.29 16.38 -0.11
N LEU A 233 -17.44 16.08 -0.70
CA LEU A 233 -17.86 14.72 -1.03
C LEU A 233 -16.86 14.06 -1.98
N SER A 234 -16.43 14.75 -3.02
CA SER A 234 -15.43 14.26 -3.96
C SER A 234 -14.11 13.89 -3.28
N ARG A 235 -13.64 14.74 -2.38
CA ARG A 235 -12.40 14.49 -1.63
C ARG A 235 -12.55 13.31 -0.70
N TYR A 236 -13.67 13.22 0.03
CA TYR A 236 -13.92 12.12 0.95
C TYR A 236 -13.95 10.77 0.22
N VAL A 237 -14.71 10.68 -0.88
CA VAL A 237 -14.79 9.46 -1.69
C VAL A 237 -13.44 9.13 -2.34
N SER A 238 -12.72 10.14 -2.85
CA SER A 238 -11.39 9.93 -3.44
C SER A 238 -10.41 9.33 -2.43
N VAL A 239 -10.34 9.88 -1.22
CA VAL A 239 -9.46 9.35 -0.16
C VAL A 239 -9.93 7.98 0.33
N TYR A 240 -11.23 7.74 0.39
CA TYR A 240 -11.79 6.43 0.75
C TYR A 240 -11.35 5.34 -0.23
N LEU A 241 -11.31 5.66 -1.53
CA LEU A 241 -10.93 4.74 -2.60
C LEU A 241 -9.41 4.43 -2.64
N TRP A 242 -8.56 5.10 -1.86
CA TRP A 242 -7.14 4.75 -1.82
C TRP A 242 -6.92 3.30 -1.39
N LEU A 243 -7.69 2.79 -0.43
CA LEU A 243 -7.55 1.41 0.03
C LEU A 243 -7.94 0.39 -1.05
N PRO A 244 -9.13 0.46 -1.71
CA PRO A 244 -9.43 -0.40 -2.84
C PRO A 244 -8.40 -0.36 -3.98
N VAL A 245 -7.89 0.83 -4.31
CA VAL A 245 -6.85 0.98 -5.35
C VAL A 245 -5.54 0.32 -4.92
N SER A 246 -5.16 0.45 -3.63
CA SER A 246 -4.01 -0.23 -3.04
C SER A 246 -4.15 -1.74 -3.12
N ASP A 247 -5.31 -2.28 -2.73
CA ASP A 247 -5.58 -3.72 -2.79
C ASP A 247 -5.50 -4.25 -4.22
N LEU A 248 -6.08 -3.55 -5.19
CA LEU A 248 -6.02 -3.91 -6.61
C LEU A 248 -4.58 -3.85 -7.14
N PHE A 249 -3.81 -2.83 -6.77
CA PHE A 249 -2.41 -2.71 -7.15
C PHE A 249 -1.59 -3.89 -6.61
N SER A 250 -1.76 -4.24 -5.33
CA SER A 250 -1.12 -5.40 -4.71
C SER A 250 -1.53 -6.72 -5.38
N THR A 251 -2.83 -6.86 -5.73
CA THR A 251 -3.35 -8.01 -6.47
C THR A 251 -2.67 -8.15 -7.84
N MET A 252 -2.49 -7.05 -8.56
CA MET A 252 -1.81 -7.06 -9.87
C MET A 252 -0.34 -7.46 -9.72
N LEU A 253 0.37 -6.92 -8.74
CA LEU A 253 1.77 -7.28 -8.46
C LEU A 253 1.91 -8.76 -8.09
N ALA A 254 1.06 -9.26 -7.20
CA ALA A 254 1.04 -10.66 -6.82
C ALA A 254 0.75 -11.56 -8.03
N LYS A 255 -0.17 -11.16 -8.92
CA LYS A 255 -0.47 -11.91 -10.16
C LYS A 255 0.71 -11.96 -11.12
N ILE A 256 1.41 -10.85 -11.32
CA ILE A 256 2.61 -10.81 -12.15
C ILE A 256 3.69 -11.73 -11.57
N GLN A 257 3.93 -11.67 -10.26
CA GLN A 257 4.88 -12.55 -9.58
C GLN A 257 4.48 -14.02 -9.72
N THR A 258 3.20 -14.36 -9.56
CA THR A 258 2.66 -15.71 -9.78
C THR A 258 2.97 -16.23 -11.19
N LEU A 259 2.75 -15.42 -12.23
CA LEU A 259 3.04 -15.79 -13.61
C LEU A 259 4.53 -16.00 -13.86
N MET A 260 5.39 -15.26 -13.20
CA MET A 260 6.84 -15.40 -13.33
C MET A 260 7.35 -16.62 -12.59
N ILE A 261 6.91 -16.85 -11.35
CA ILE A 261 7.22 -18.04 -10.59
C ILE A 261 6.78 -19.31 -11.36
N GLY A 262 5.60 -19.25 -12.02
CA GLY A 262 5.15 -20.36 -12.86
C GLY A 262 6.09 -20.67 -14.03
N LYS A 263 6.70 -19.66 -14.65
CA LYS A 263 7.72 -19.86 -15.69
C LYS A 263 9.02 -20.43 -15.13
N GLU A 264 9.43 -20.00 -13.94
CA GLU A 264 10.61 -20.54 -13.24
C GLU A 264 10.40 -22.01 -12.87
N ILE A 265 9.22 -22.37 -12.35
CA ILE A 265 8.85 -23.76 -12.05
C ILE A 265 8.93 -24.62 -13.32
N ALA A 266 8.36 -24.17 -14.44
CA ALA A 266 8.43 -24.90 -15.71
C ALA A 266 9.87 -25.07 -16.23
N ALA A 267 10.76 -24.10 -15.96
CA ALA A 267 12.18 -24.25 -16.28
C ALA A 267 12.87 -25.26 -15.37
N LEU A 268 12.55 -25.27 -14.08
CA LEU A 268 13.13 -26.19 -13.07
C LEU A 268 12.70 -27.65 -13.27
N GLU A 269 11.57 -27.89 -13.90
CA GLU A 269 11.13 -29.23 -14.31
C GLU A 269 12.01 -29.82 -15.42
N ASN A 270 12.74 -28.99 -16.18
CA ASN A 270 13.70 -29.46 -17.18
C ASN A 270 14.98 -29.98 -16.49
N PRO A 271 15.35 -31.26 -16.64
CA PRO A 271 16.54 -31.84 -16.00
C PRO A 271 17.86 -31.17 -16.39
N ALA A 272 17.93 -30.53 -17.55
CA ALA A 272 19.12 -29.86 -18.04
C ALA A 272 19.27 -28.42 -17.52
N TYR A 273 18.24 -27.87 -16.88
CA TYR A 273 18.27 -26.51 -16.35
C TYR A 273 19.01 -26.45 -15.02
N ILE A 274 20.01 -25.57 -14.94
CA ILE A 274 20.77 -25.31 -13.71
C ILE A 274 20.30 -23.94 -13.19
N PRO A 275 19.69 -23.87 -11.99
CA PRO A 275 19.27 -22.61 -11.41
C PRO A 275 20.49 -21.74 -11.07
N ASP A 276 20.46 -20.47 -11.46
CA ASP A 276 21.54 -19.50 -11.15
C ASP A 276 21.37 -18.83 -9.77
N GLY A 277 20.26 -19.13 -9.07
CA GLY A 277 19.91 -18.55 -7.78
C GLY A 277 19.60 -17.06 -7.86
N SER A 278 19.43 -16.49 -9.06
CA SER A 278 19.17 -15.07 -9.23
C SER A 278 17.71 -14.75 -8.95
N SER A 279 17.49 -13.80 -8.04
CA SER A 279 16.16 -13.25 -7.70
C SER A 279 15.97 -11.84 -8.24
N VAL A 280 16.69 -11.48 -9.32
CA VAL A 280 16.70 -10.11 -9.89
C VAL A 280 15.30 -9.65 -10.26
N VAL A 281 14.51 -10.54 -10.82
CA VAL A 281 13.14 -10.25 -11.23
C VAL A 281 12.24 -9.89 -10.04
N TYR A 282 12.33 -10.66 -8.96
CA TYR A 282 11.61 -10.39 -7.71
C TYR A 282 11.98 -9.01 -7.16
N ILE A 283 13.25 -8.68 -7.13
CA ILE A 283 13.78 -7.38 -6.68
C ILE A 283 13.19 -6.24 -7.51
N ILE A 284 13.16 -6.37 -8.84
CA ILE A 284 12.58 -5.36 -9.73
C ILE A 284 11.09 -5.14 -9.42
N PHE A 285 10.32 -6.21 -9.23
CA PHE A 285 8.89 -6.08 -8.90
C PHE A 285 8.64 -5.48 -7.51
N MET A 286 9.49 -5.77 -6.54
CA MET A 286 9.42 -5.10 -5.24
C MET A 286 9.67 -3.59 -5.35
N LEU A 287 10.67 -3.18 -6.14
CA LEU A 287 10.94 -1.77 -6.39
C LEU A 287 9.78 -1.08 -7.12
N ILE A 288 9.22 -1.72 -8.15
CA ILE A 288 8.03 -1.23 -8.84
C ILE A 288 6.86 -1.09 -7.86
N GLY A 289 6.69 -2.06 -6.97
CA GLY A 289 5.66 -2.05 -5.92
C GLY A 289 5.81 -0.87 -4.98
N ILE A 290 7.02 -0.63 -4.45
CA ILE A 290 7.31 0.49 -3.55
C ILE A 290 6.98 1.83 -4.23
N VAL A 291 7.45 2.04 -5.45
CA VAL A 291 7.18 3.29 -6.22
C VAL A 291 5.69 3.41 -6.55
N GLY A 292 5.05 2.30 -6.93
CA GLY A 292 3.65 2.25 -7.32
C GLY A 292 2.68 2.65 -6.20
N TYR A 293 3.01 2.36 -4.94
CA TYR A 293 2.18 2.80 -3.81
C TYR A 293 2.00 4.33 -3.78
N PHE A 294 3.02 5.10 -4.13
CA PHE A 294 2.94 6.57 -4.16
C PHE A 294 2.09 7.13 -5.32
N VAL A 295 1.71 6.29 -6.28
CA VAL A 295 0.82 6.65 -7.39
C VAL A 295 -0.66 6.43 -7.04
N ILE A 296 -0.97 5.65 -6.00
CA ILE A 296 -2.34 5.30 -5.57
C ILE A 296 -3.25 6.52 -5.40
N PRO A 297 -2.84 7.61 -4.70
CA PRO A 297 -3.67 8.80 -4.55
C PRO A 297 -4.05 9.44 -5.90
N THR A 298 -3.14 9.41 -6.85
CA THR A 298 -3.36 9.93 -8.21
C THR A 298 -4.42 9.12 -8.95
N VAL A 299 -4.30 7.79 -8.93
CA VAL A 299 -5.23 6.88 -9.59
C VAL A 299 -6.63 6.97 -8.97
N ALA A 300 -6.73 7.00 -7.63
CA ALA A 300 -7.99 7.19 -6.94
C ALA A 300 -8.64 8.55 -7.30
N GLY A 301 -7.83 9.60 -7.47
CA GLY A 301 -8.27 10.90 -7.95
C GLY A 301 -8.87 10.85 -9.37
N TRP A 302 -8.29 10.08 -10.29
CA TRP A 302 -8.82 9.95 -11.66
C TRP A 302 -10.23 9.34 -11.69
N ILE A 303 -10.53 8.38 -10.82
CA ILE A 303 -11.85 7.75 -10.75
C ILE A 303 -12.93 8.80 -10.46
N ILE A 304 -12.64 9.75 -9.58
CA ILE A 304 -13.59 10.81 -9.20
C ILE A 304 -13.60 11.94 -10.24
N GLN A 305 -12.46 12.26 -10.84
CA GLN A 305 -12.36 13.31 -11.87
C GLN A 305 -13.06 12.95 -13.16
N ALA A 306 -13.08 11.66 -13.53
CA ALA A 306 -13.84 11.17 -14.68
C ALA A 306 -15.35 11.45 -14.56
N GLY A 307 -15.87 11.64 -13.33
CA GLY A 307 -17.24 12.04 -13.03
C GLY A 307 -17.52 13.56 -13.16
N GLY A 308 -16.60 14.38 -13.68
CA GLY A 308 -16.82 15.83 -13.93
C GLY A 308 -16.49 16.78 -12.77
N MET A 309 -15.92 16.28 -11.64
CA MET A 309 -15.59 17.07 -10.44
C MET A 309 -14.10 17.47 -10.35
N GLY A 310 -13.44 17.65 -11.43
CA GLY A 310 -12.04 17.43 -11.77
C GLY A 310 -10.96 18.45 -11.42
N ASN A 311 -11.09 19.45 -10.55
CA ASN A 311 -9.93 20.34 -10.29
C ASN A 311 -9.32 20.27 -8.88
N TYR A 312 -9.95 19.57 -7.94
CA TYR A 312 -9.52 19.59 -6.54
C TYR A 312 -8.47 18.50 -6.17
N GLY A 313 -8.33 17.43 -6.96
CA GLY A 313 -7.38 16.35 -6.70
C GLY A 313 -5.91 16.68 -6.99
N LYS A 314 -5.63 17.71 -7.81
CA LYS A 314 -4.25 18.04 -8.22
C LYS A 314 -3.35 18.46 -7.05
N ASN A 315 -3.88 19.17 -6.05
CA ASN A 315 -3.08 19.68 -4.94
C ASN A 315 -2.66 18.59 -3.93
N ILE A 316 -3.54 17.60 -3.67
CA ILE A 316 -3.22 16.47 -2.77
C ILE A 316 -2.14 15.60 -3.39
N ASN A 317 -2.24 15.30 -4.69
CA ASN A 317 -1.29 14.51 -5.43
C ASN A 317 0.11 15.14 -5.47
N GLN A 318 0.21 16.47 -5.59
CA GLN A 318 1.51 17.17 -5.57
C GLN A 318 2.21 17.08 -4.22
N THR A 319 1.45 17.06 -3.12
CA THR A 319 2.02 16.98 -1.78
C THR A 319 2.58 15.57 -1.51
N VAL A 320 1.88 14.52 -1.93
CA VAL A 320 2.33 13.12 -1.77
C VAL A 320 3.52 12.83 -2.71
N GLN A 321 3.48 13.32 -3.96
CA GLN A 321 4.61 13.17 -4.90
C GLN A 321 5.87 13.92 -4.42
N LYS A 322 5.73 15.10 -3.82
CA LYS A 322 6.86 15.83 -3.22
C LYS A 322 7.44 15.08 -2.03
N SER A 323 6.60 14.47 -1.20
CA SER A 323 7.06 13.66 -0.05
C SER A 323 7.77 12.38 -0.51
N GLY A 324 7.27 11.73 -1.57
CA GLY A 324 7.93 10.56 -2.18
C GLY A 324 9.25 10.92 -2.87
N ALA A 325 9.31 12.09 -3.54
CA ALA A 325 10.53 12.57 -4.18
C ALA A 325 11.61 12.94 -3.15
N VAL A 326 11.24 13.46 -1.98
CA VAL A 326 12.19 13.74 -0.88
C VAL A 326 12.75 12.45 -0.28
N ALA A 327 11.92 11.40 -0.14
CA ALA A 327 12.38 10.09 0.32
C ALA A 327 13.31 9.41 -0.71
N GLY A 328 13.00 9.54 -2.02
CA GLY A 328 13.85 9.04 -3.11
C GLY A 328 15.15 9.83 -3.27
N ALA A 329 15.11 11.16 -3.10
CA ALA A 329 16.31 12.01 -3.16
C ALA A 329 17.27 11.76 -1.97
N GLY A 330 16.73 11.44 -0.78
CA GLY A 330 17.52 11.05 0.38
C GLY A 330 18.32 9.75 0.13
N ALA A 331 17.69 8.75 -0.49
CA ALA A 331 18.35 7.49 -0.85
C ALA A 331 19.39 7.67 -1.97
N GLY A 332 19.14 8.56 -2.95
CA GLY A 332 20.08 8.87 -4.02
C GLY A 332 21.29 9.68 -3.56
N ALA A 333 21.12 10.59 -2.59
CA ALA A 333 22.24 11.41 -2.06
C ALA A 333 23.24 10.58 -1.23
N VAL A 334 22.76 9.53 -0.55
CA VAL A 334 23.66 8.62 0.19
C VAL A 334 24.44 7.74 -0.77
N GLY A 335 23.82 7.24 -1.85
CA GLY A 335 24.49 6.42 -2.87
C GLY A 335 25.52 7.21 -3.69
N GLY A 336 25.23 8.46 -4.05
CA GLY A 336 26.12 9.30 -4.86
C GLY A 336 27.41 9.67 -4.17
N ASN A 337 27.40 9.90 -2.86
CA ASN A 337 28.57 10.24 -2.07
C ASN A 337 29.53 9.07 -1.84
N VAL A 338 29.03 7.85 -1.84
CA VAL A 338 29.87 6.65 -1.68
C VAL A 338 30.63 6.33 -2.96
N LEU A 339 29.99 6.46 -4.13
CA LEU A 339 30.61 6.22 -5.43
C LEU A 339 31.65 7.29 -5.79
N GLY A 340 31.46 8.54 -5.36
CA GLY A 340 32.41 9.64 -5.60
C GLY A 340 33.73 9.52 -4.80
N LYS A 341 33.71 8.81 -3.67
CA LYS A 341 34.92 8.57 -2.84
C LYS A 341 35.74 7.36 -3.28
N LEU A 342 35.21 6.46 -4.09
CA LEU A 342 35.93 5.29 -4.62
C LEU A 342 36.64 5.57 -5.95
N ARG A 343 36.55 6.80 -6.48
CA ARG A 343 37.13 7.20 -7.77
C ARG A 343 38.26 8.23 -7.65
N LYS A 344 38.84 8.36 -6.45
CA LYS A 344 40.07 9.14 -6.23
C LYS A 344 41.19 8.27 -5.70
#